data_51cc969ff2b8d179a894b709a9b9df54
#
_entry.id   51cc969ff2b8d179a894b709a9b9df54
#
_cell.length_a   1.000
_cell.length_b   1.000
_cell.length_c   1.000
_cell.angle_alpha   90.00
_cell.angle_beta   90.00
_cell.angle_gamma   90.00
#
_symmetry.space_group_name_H-M   'P 1'
#
loop_
_entity.id
_entity.type
_entity.pdbx_description
1 polymer ?
#
loop_
_entity_poly.entity_id
_entity_poly.type
_entity_poly.pdbx_seq_one_letter_code
_entity_poly.pdbx_strand_id
1 'polypeptide(L)'
;MNAHNLRSRSKIWICLISGMFCLSAWTAPSQSCAAAPAKPNILFLLSDDHSYPFLSCYGDTNVRTPAIDHMAAEGMKLHRFFTAAPQCVPSRAALMTGRSPVAARITRFSSPLARDEIAFPELLRSEAGYYTGICGRSFHLDGASGRANPAVAKLVEQHHLKTFESRVDFLNQCPDNEVPAQLEKFLDQKPDGKPFFMWANFSDPHHVWNAPAEFRPDPASLKIPKHWPDLPGVREQLADYCAEVNRVDSSVAKVLAVLESRKLLDATLIVFAGDNGMAFPHGKGSLYDPGSNVPLVIRWPGHIAPGSESRELLSGEDLAPTLLAAAGLKSHPRMSGISFLGLLTGSEYSPRKHIFVERGPHGSAPVSVNMSNSGYDLARAVRSQGYKFIYNCTPWIPYSPVDSAGGEAWKQMQAASSQGKLSDGMQATYFQAPRPVYELYDLEADPAELTNVSGKPELAAVERELRLALTEKMMLDFDYLPLPAMEEEAANRPTAGQTNANRNRQFARLDTDQDKQLSPKEFGAGRQPADAEKWFKLRDVDGDGQLSQDEFTPNAPSPRTPQPK
;
A
#
# COMPACT_ATOMS: atom_id res chain seq x y z
N MET A 1 60.35 -26.62 31.66
CA MET A 1 61.74 -27.05 31.45
C MET A 1 62.36 -26.04 30.49
N ASN A 2 63.33 -25.29 31.02
CA ASN A 2 64.49 -24.59 30.45
C ASN A 2 64.34 -23.80 29.11
N ALA A 3 64.44 -22.49 29.12
CA ALA A 3 65.54 -21.56 29.44
C ALA A 3 66.73 -21.63 28.46
N HIS A 4 67.00 -20.54 27.79
CA HIS A 4 68.28 -19.80 27.70
C HIS A 4 68.22 -18.72 26.61
N ASN A 5 68.26 -17.45 26.99
CA ASN A 5 69.28 -16.48 27.07
C ASN A 5 70.42 -16.56 25.98
N LEU A 6 70.54 -15.48 25.25
CA LEU A 6 71.88 -14.88 25.00
C LEU A 6 71.77 -13.41 24.57
N ARG A 7 72.49 -12.58 25.37
CA ARG A 7 72.76 -11.15 25.11
C ARG A 7 73.93 -11.04 24.14
N SER A 8 73.96 -10.00 23.31
CA SER A 8 75.19 -9.47 22.75
C SER A 8 75.12 -7.94 22.70
N ARG A 9 76.14 -7.34 23.36
CA ARG A 9 76.46 -5.91 23.40
C ARG A 9 77.41 -5.56 22.22
N SER A 10 77.29 -4.38 21.62
CA SER A 10 78.50 -3.58 21.17
C SER A 10 78.02 -2.20 20.68
N LYS A 11 78.47 -1.30 21.41
CA LYS A 11 79.48 -0.20 21.19
C LYS A 11 79.00 1.01 20.36
N ILE A 12 78.93 2.08 21.11
CA ILE A 12 78.76 3.49 20.77
C ILE A 12 79.93 3.98 19.93
N TRP A 13 79.69 4.73 18.86
CA TRP A 13 80.54 5.73 18.29
C TRP A 13 79.80 7.05 18.17
N ILE A 14 80.36 8.09 18.85
CA ILE A 14 79.86 9.46 18.78
C ILE A 14 80.65 10.13 17.65
N CYS A 15 79.99 10.68 16.65
CA CYS A 15 80.57 11.71 15.76
C CYS A 15 79.72 12.98 15.89
N LEU A 16 80.32 13.98 16.45
CA LEU A 16 79.87 15.37 16.47
C LEU A 16 80.02 15.97 15.06
N ILE A 17 78.92 16.35 14.41
CA ILE A 17 78.91 17.28 13.28
C ILE A 17 77.89 18.36 13.59
N SER A 18 78.44 19.59 13.80
CA SER A 18 77.67 20.83 13.90
C SER A 18 77.02 21.16 12.53
N GLY A 19 75.72 21.14 12.44
CA GLY A 19 74.93 21.56 11.25
C GLY A 19 73.86 22.53 11.65
N MET A 20 73.91 23.70 11.09
CA MET A 20 73.03 24.86 11.24
C MET A 20 71.61 24.49 10.92
N PHE A 21 70.67 24.52 11.90
CA PHE A 21 69.25 24.31 11.70
C PHE A 21 68.62 25.58 11.14
N CYS A 22 68.30 25.60 9.84
CA CYS A 22 67.31 26.50 9.31
C CYS A 22 65.91 25.99 9.73
N LEU A 23 65.19 26.70 10.58
CA LEU A 23 63.79 26.50 10.87
C LEU A 23 62.95 26.90 9.64
N SER A 24 62.67 25.95 8.76
CA SER A 24 61.60 26.07 7.82
C SER A 24 60.28 25.70 8.53
N ALA A 25 59.47 26.70 8.83
CA ALA A 25 58.10 26.49 9.32
C ALA A 25 57.29 25.75 8.24
N TRP A 26 57.07 24.47 8.44
CA TRP A 26 56.04 23.72 7.68
C TRP A 26 54.68 24.20 8.15
N THR A 27 54.05 25.08 7.38
CA THR A 27 52.60 25.34 7.46
C THR A 27 51.91 24.08 6.90
N ALA A 28 51.42 23.22 7.78
CA ALA A 28 50.47 22.16 7.39
C ALA A 28 49.29 22.82 6.67
N PRO A 29 48.89 22.33 5.49
CA PRO A 29 47.66 22.82 4.88
C PRO A 29 46.50 22.55 5.85
N SER A 30 45.79 23.61 6.24
CA SER A 30 44.54 23.48 6.95
C SER A 30 43.62 22.62 6.06
N GLN A 31 43.33 21.38 6.50
CA GLN A 31 42.26 20.59 5.91
C GLN A 31 41.00 21.45 6.05
N SER A 32 40.58 22.03 4.93
CA SER A 32 39.26 22.60 4.80
C SER A 32 38.30 21.47 5.17
N CYS A 33 37.66 21.59 6.31
CA CYS A 33 36.55 20.75 6.68
C CYS A 33 35.50 20.98 5.56
N ALA A 34 35.37 20.02 4.63
CA ALA A 34 34.34 20.10 3.60
C ALA A 34 33.03 20.32 4.34
N ALA A 35 32.39 21.45 4.06
CA ALA A 35 31.06 21.71 4.62
C ALA A 35 30.17 20.48 4.33
N ALA A 36 29.49 19.97 5.37
CA ALA A 36 28.58 18.89 5.19
C ALA A 36 27.63 19.25 4.03
N PRO A 37 27.37 18.32 3.10
CA PRO A 37 26.52 18.62 1.95
C PRO A 37 25.20 19.24 2.43
N ALA A 38 24.79 20.33 1.78
CA ALA A 38 23.59 21.04 2.17
C ALA A 38 22.38 20.08 2.05
N LYS A 39 21.57 19.97 3.10
CA LYS A 39 20.36 19.16 3.09
C LYS A 39 19.42 19.65 1.99
N PRO A 40 18.87 18.78 1.12
CA PRO A 40 17.96 19.21 0.06
C PRO A 40 16.65 19.76 0.64
N ASN A 41 16.02 20.69 -0.05
CA ASN A 41 14.58 20.85 0.12
C ASN A 41 13.89 19.61 -0.44
N ILE A 42 12.71 19.26 0.07
CA ILE A 42 11.95 18.09 -0.37
C ILE A 42 10.52 18.53 -0.69
N LEU A 43 10.09 18.32 -1.93
CA LEU A 43 8.72 18.48 -2.36
C LEU A 43 8.14 17.11 -2.75
N PHE A 44 7.11 16.67 -2.05
CA PHE A 44 6.38 15.44 -2.35
C PHE A 44 5.01 15.80 -2.94
N LEU A 45 4.81 15.50 -4.22
CA LEU A 45 3.60 15.67 -4.99
C LEU A 45 2.86 14.35 -5.04
N LEU A 46 1.66 14.27 -4.49
CA LEU A 46 0.86 13.04 -4.43
C LEU A 46 -0.47 13.25 -5.15
N SER A 47 -0.71 12.45 -6.19
CA SER A 47 -2.00 12.32 -6.86
C SER A 47 -2.84 11.21 -6.23
N ASP A 48 -4.18 11.34 -6.29
CA ASP A 48 -5.14 10.42 -5.66
C ASP A 48 -5.77 9.51 -6.74
N ASP A 49 -5.76 8.19 -6.54
CA ASP A 49 -6.28 7.19 -7.49
C ASP A 49 -5.52 7.13 -8.83
N HIS A 50 -4.19 7.17 -8.82
CA HIS A 50 -3.38 7.23 -10.03
C HIS A 50 -2.64 5.91 -10.30
N SER A 51 -3.12 5.12 -11.28
CA SER A 51 -2.47 3.86 -11.68
C SER A 51 -1.28 4.09 -12.60
N TYR A 52 -0.25 3.24 -12.46
CA TYR A 52 0.73 3.00 -13.52
C TYR A 52 0.03 2.25 -14.69
N PRO A 53 0.32 2.52 -16.01
CA PRO A 53 1.37 3.43 -16.47
C PRO A 53 0.87 4.82 -16.94
N PHE A 54 -0.26 5.33 -16.46
CA PHE A 54 -0.93 6.52 -16.98
C PHE A 54 -0.13 7.82 -16.80
N LEU A 55 1.10 7.86 -17.36
CA LEU A 55 1.94 9.02 -17.63
C LEU A 55 2.63 8.83 -18.98
N SER A 56 2.77 9.90 -19.77
CA SER A 56 3.40 9.81 -21.11
C SER A 56 4.88 9.40 -21.01
N CYS A 57 5.60 9.72 -19.95
CA CYS A 57 6.99 9.27 -19.75
C CYS A 57 7.13 7.74 -19.58
N TYR A 58 6.06 7.02 -19.24
CA TYR A 58 6.02 5.56 -19.23
C TYR A 58 5.60 4.95 -20.57
N GLY A 59 5.32 5.80 -21.59
CA GLY A 59 4.90 5.38 -22.91
C GLY A 59 3.39 5.23 -23.09
N ASP A 60 2.58 5.64 -22.10
CA ASP A 60 1.13 5.70 -22.28
C ASP A 60 0.75 6.81 -23.26
N THR A 61 -0.08 6.46 -24.23
CA THR A 61 -0.51 7.38 -25.29
C THR A 61 -1.92 7.94 -25.08
N ASN A 62 -2.61 7.50 -24.03
CA ASN A 62 -3.94 7.97 -23.66
C ASN A 62 -3.90 9.31 -22.90
N VAL A 63 -2.74 9.67 -22.36
CA VAL A 63 -2.54 10.87 -21.53
C VAL A 63 -1.45 11.78 -22.09
N ARG A 64 -1.44 13.04 -21.62
CA ARG A 64 -0.44 14.06 -21.96
C ARG A 64 0.05 14.71 -20.67
N THR A 65 1.28 14.39 -20.26
CA THR A 65 1.84 14.80 -18.98
C THR A 65 3.21 15.49 -19.12
N PRO A 66 3.31 16.60 -19.89
CA PRO A 66 4.58 17.22 -20.25
C PRO A 66 5.39 17.73 -19.05
N ALA A 67 4.75 18.18 -17.96
CA ALA A 67 5.47 18.66 -16.78
C ALA A 67 6.12 17.49 -16.02
N ILE A 68 5.41 16.39 -15.85
CA ILE A 68 5.94 15.18 -15.20
C ILE A 68 6.96 14.49 -16.12
N ASP A 69 6.76 14.53 -17.45
CA ASP A 69 7.73 14.03 -18.43
C ASP A 69 9.05 14.80 -18.34
N HIS A 70 8.99 16.12 -18.15
CA HIS A 70 10.19 16.94 -17.93
C HIS A 70 10.90 16.56 -16.63
N MET A 71 10.15 16.34 -15.54
CA MET A 71 10.73 15.82 -14.29
C MET A 71 11.42 14.47 -14.52
N ALA A 72 10.82 13.56 -15.28
CA ALA A 72 11.39 12.26 -15.61
C ALA A 72 12.66 12.38 -16.48
N ALA A 73 12.68 13.31 -17.43
CA ALA A 73 13.85 13.57 -18.28
C ALA A 73 15.04 14.13 -17.51
N GLU A 74 14.80 14.87 -16.43
CA GLU A 74 15.84 15.42 -15.55
C GLU A 74 16.10 14.57 -14.30
N GLY A 75 15.39 13.46 -14.14
CA GLY A 75 15.44 12.59 -12.98
C GLY A 75 15.38 11.10 -13.34
N MET A 76 14.66 10.35 -12.51
CA MET A 76 14.47 8.91 -12.69
C MET A 76 12.99 8.56 -12.69
N LYS A 77 12.58 7.71 -13.63
CA LYS A 77 11.27 7.03 -13.62
C LYS A 77 11.41 5.61 -13.09
N LEU A 78 10.50 5.25 -12.20
CA LEU A 78 10.50 3.98 -11.50
C LEU A 78 9.23 3.21 -11.90
N HIS A 79 9.42 2.04 -12.54
CA HIS A 79 8.33 1.30 -13.20
C HIS A 79 7.56 0.37 -12.26
N ARG A 80 8.11 0.08 -11.08
CA ARG A 80 7.58 -0.94 -10.16
C ARG A 80 7.54 -0.41 -8.73
N PHE A 81 6.76 0.65 -8.53
CA PHE A 81 6.48 1.21 -7.22
C PHE A 81 5.06 0.84 -6.80
N PHE A 82 4.96 0.03 -5.76
CA PHE A 82 3.69 -0.54 -5.31
C PHE A 82 3.26 0.08 -4.00
N THR A 83 2.02 0.55 -3.96
CA THR A 83 1.42 0.94 -2.69
C THR A 83 1.31 -0.27 -1.75
N ALA A 84 1.49 -0.05 -0.44
CA ALA A 84 1.30 -1.11 0.56
C ALA A 84 -0.17 -1.51 0.75
N ALA A 85 -1.10 -0.64 0.33
CA ALA A 85 -2.54 -0.95 0.25
C ALA A 85 -3.17 -0.15 -0.89
N PRO A 86 -4.04 -0.77 -1.72
CA PRO A 86 -4.68 -0.09 -2.85
C PRO A 86 -5.88 0.77 -2.41
N GLN A 87 -5.70 1.57 -1.37
CA GLN A 87 -6.73 2.38 -0.71
C GLN A 87 -6.09 3.62 -0.09
N CYS A 88 -6.66 4.82 -0.29
CA CYS A 88 -6.07 6.11 0.05
C CYS A 88 -5.51 6.19 1.49
N VAL A 89 -6.34 5.94 2.52
CA VAL A 89 -5.94 6.12 3.93
C VAL A 89 -4.82 5.14 4.33
N PRO A 90 -4.95 3.83 4.11
CA PRO A 90 -3.87 2.88 4.42
C PRO A 90 -2.59 3.12 3.62
N SER A 91 -2.70 3.44 2.31
CA SER A 91 -1.54 3.78 1.49
C SER A 91 -0.78 4.98 2.05
N ARG A 92 -1.50 6.08 2.31
CA ARG A 92 -0.89 7.31 2.85
C ARG A 92 -0.26 7.10 4.23
N ALA A 93 -0.84 6.20 5.05
CA ALA A 93 -0.22 5.80 6.31
C ALA A 93 1.14 5.11 6.05
N ALA A 94 1.21 4.17 5.10
CA ALA A 94 2.46 3.50 4.76
C ALA A 94 3.52 4.48 4.23
N LEU A 95 3.14 5.39 3.32
CA LEU A 95 4.01 6.44 2.79
C LEU A 95 4.60 7.33 3.90
N MET A 96 3.78 7.67 4.93
CA MET A 96 4.19 8.58 6.00
C MET A 96 4.94 7.90 7.14
N THR A 97 4.64 6.63 7.43
CA THR A 97 5.23 5.93 8.59
C THR A 97 6.37 5.00 8.21
N GLY A 98 6.55 4.67 6.92
CA GLY A 98 7.49 3.64 6.47
C GLY A 98 7.14 2.24 6.99
N ARG A 99 5.84 1.96 7.24
CA ARG A 99 5.33 0.71 7.80
C ARG A 99 4.14 0.22 7.01
N SER A 100 3.87 -1.08 7.03
CA SER A 100 2.63 -1.60 6.48
C SER A 100 1.41 -1.03 7.21
N PRO A 101 0.25 -0.93 6.55
CA PRO A 101 -0.96 -0.41 7.17
C PRO A 101 -1.41 -1.22 8.41
N VAL A 102 -1.27 -2.55 8.37
CA VAL A 102 -1.56 -3.41 9.52
C VAL A 102 -0.63 -3.10 10.68
N ALA A 103 0.69 -3.04 10.44
CA ALA A 103 1.67 -2.71 11.46
C ALA A 103 1.50 -1.29 12.02
N ALA A 104 1.05 -0.34 11.19
CA ALA A 104 0.71 1.03 11.58
C ALA A 104 -0.69 1.16 12.20
N ARG A 105 -1.46 0.08 12.28
CA ARG A 105 -2.84 0.04 12.82
C ARG A 105 -3.83 0.92 12.07
N ILE A 106 -3.57 1.18 10.79
CA ILE A 106 -4.43 1.90 9.87
C ILE A 106 -5.03 0.93 8.85
N THR A 107 -6.02 0.18 9.29
CA THR A 107 -6.65 -0.88 8.50
C THR A 107 -8.01 -0.49 7.92
N ARG A 108 -8.45 0.74 8.14
CA ARG A 108 -9.76 1.25 7.71
C ARG A 108 -9.71 2.76 7.43
N PHE A 109 -10.71 3.26 6.70
CA PHE A 109 -10.97 4.69 6.59
C PHE A 109 -11.41 5.28 7.93
N SER A 110 -11.33 6.60 8.05
CA SER A 110 -11.75 7.36 9.24
C SER A 110 -10.94 7.09 10.51
N SER A 111 -9.83 6.37 10.43
CA SER A 111 -8.90 6.23 11.54
C SER A 111 -7.87 7.35 11.50
N PRO A 112 -7.74 8.17 12.55
CA PRO A 112 -6.58 9.05 12.66
C PRO A 112 -5.33 8.23 12.90
N LEU A 113 -4.18 8.71 12.41
CA LEU A 113 -2.89 8.10 12.73
C LEU A 113 -2.69 8.11 14.24
N ALA A 114 -2.42 6.95 14.84
CA ALA A 114 -2.27 6.82 16.28
C ALA A 114 -1.12 7.71 16.80
N ARG A 115 -1.25 8.24 18.03
CA ARG A 115 -0.28 9.20 18.60
C ARG A 115 1.13 8.68 18.71
N ASP A 116 1.26 7.38 18.98
CA ASP A 116 2.54 6.67 19.12
C ASP A 116 3.11 6.17 17.78
N GLU A 117 2.38 6.34 16.67
CA GLU A 117 2.94 6.15 15.33
C GLU A 117 3.68 7.40 14.88
N ILE A 118 4.89 7.22 14.40
CA ILE A 118 5.78 8.32 13.99
C ILE A 118 5.65 8.51 12.48
N ALA A 119 5.33 9.72 12.07
CA ALA A 119 5.38 10.12 10.67
C ALA A 119 6.76 10.72 10.35
N PHE A 120 7.35 10.38 9.20
CA PHE A 120 8.71 10.84 8.87
C PHE A 120 8.86 12.37 8.82
N PRO A 121 7.84 13.20 8.50
CA PRO A 121 7.97 14.65 8.61
C PRO A 121 8.28 15.15 10.03
N GLU A 122 7.84 14.41 11.07
CA GLU A 122 8.20 14.73 12.46
C GLU A 122 9.69 14.58 12.71
N LEU A 123 10.30 13.51 12.15
CA LEU A 123 11.73 13.26 12.24
C LEU A 123 12.53 14.30 11.43
N LEU A 124 12.08 14.65 10.23
CA LEU A 124 12.68 15.75 9.46
C LEU A 124 12.68 17.06 10.26
N ARG A 125 11.59 17.37 10.93
CA ARG A 125 11.46 18.59 11.76
C ARG A 125 12.34 18.54 13.00
N SER A 126 12.25 17.47 13.78
CA SER A 126 12.92 17.38 15.09
C SER A 126 14.40 17.06 15.02
N GLU A 127 14.83 16.23 14.06
CA GLU A 127 16.21 15.73 13.99
C GLU A 127 17.03 16.38 12.88
N ALA A 128 16.39 16.81 11.79
CA ALA A 128 17.08 17.42 10.66
C ALA A 128 16.86 18.94 10.54
N GLY A 129 15.94 19.52 11.35
CA GLY A 129 15.70 20.96 11.41
C GLY A 129 14.89 21.51 10.24
N TYR A 130 14.14 20.66 9.51
CA TYR A 130 13.29 21.09 8.42
C TYR A 130 12.10 21.94 8.93
N TYR A 131 11.64 22.85 8.08
CA TYR A 131 10.30 23.42 8.17
C TYR A 131 9.36 22.52 7.36
N THR A 132 8.30 22.00 7.99
CA THR A 132 7.49 20.93 7.41
C THR A 132 6.06 21.37 7.14
N GLY A 133 5.49 20.95 6.01
CA GLY A 133 4.14 21.34 5.63
C GLY A 133 3.36 20.28 4.86
N ILE A 134 2.03 20.42 4.90
CA ILE A 134 1.07 19.67 4.10
C ILE A 134 0.07 20.67 3.52
N CYS A 135 -0.21 20.57 2.22
CA CYS A 135 -1.30 21.32 1.60
C CYS A 135 -2.07 20.46 0.56
N GLY A 136 -3.18 21.03 0.09
CA GLY A 136 -4.03 20.42 -0.92
C GLY A 136 -5.17 19.60 -0.34
N ARG A 137 -5.55 18.53 -1.02
CA ARG A 137 -6.62 17.63 -0.61
C ARG A 137 -6.38 17.05 0.79
N SER A 138 -7.45 16.58 1.40
CA SER A 138 -7.36 15.81 2.65
C SER A 138 -6.32 14.71 2.55
N PHE A 139 -5.37 14.71 3.47
CA PHE A 139 -4.35 13.67 3.58
C PHE A 139 -4.85 12.40 4.31
N HIS A 140 -6.10 12.41 4.75
CA HIS A 140 -6.84 11.29 5.34
C HIS A 140 -6.29 10.69 6.66
N LEU A 141 -5.18 11.17 7.20
CA LEU A 141 -4.55 10.61 8.40
C LEU A 141 -4.97 11.32 9.70
N ASP A 142 -5.92 12.23 9.61
CA ASP A 142 -6.44 13.05 10.72
C ASP A 142 -7.82 12.60 11.24
N GLY A 143 -8.36 11.49 10.71
CA GLY A 143 -9.73 11.04 11.00
C GLY A 143 -10.82 11.89 10.36
N ALA A 144 -10.49 12.72 9.35
CA ALA A 144 -11.40 13.70 8.75
C ALA A 144 -12.65 13.09 8.12
N SER A 145 -12.58 11.87 7.60
CA SER A 145 -13.74 11.18 7.01
C SER A 145 -14.86 10.88 8.02
N GLY A 146 -14.56 10.91 9.33
CA GLY A 146 -15.59 10.87 10.38
C GLY A 146 -16.31 12.19 10.61
N ARG A 147 -15.80 13.33 10.10
CA ARG A 147 -16.33 14.68 10.36
C ARG A 147 -17.67 14.97 9.68
N ALA A 148 -18.05 14.19 8.67
CA ALA A 148 -19.38 14.33 8.05
C ALA A 148 -20.52 14.03 9.03
N ASN A 149 -20.26 13.30 10.12
CA ASN A 149 -21.19 13.07 11.22
C ASN A 149 -20.86 13.99 12.40
N PRO A 150 -21.71 14.98 12.77
CA PRO A 150 -21.43 15.92 13.85
C PRO A 150 -21.14 15.27 15.20
N ALA A 151 -21.76 14.11 15.48
CA ALA A 151 -21.52 13.37 16.72
C ALA A 151 -20.10 12.79 16.76
N VAL A 152 -19.62 12.23 15.62
CA VAL A 152 -18.25 11.71 15.48
C VAL A 152 -17.24 12.86 15.55
N ALA A 153 -17.51 13.98 14.88
CA ALA A 153 -16.65 15.17 14.95
C ALA A 153 -16.45 15.65 16.40
N LYS A 154 -17.56 15.69 17.20
CA LYS A 154 -17.50 16.03 18.62
C LYS A 154 -16.63 15.05 19.43
N LEU A 155 -16.72 13.74 19.16
CA LEU A 155 -15.88 12.73 19.82
C LEU A 155 -14.39 12.88 19.44
N VAL A 156 -14.10 13.14 18.17
CA VAL A 156 -12.73 13.39 17.69
C VAL A 156 -12.12 14.58 18.41
N GLU A 157 -12.88 15.65 18.61
CA GLU A 157 -12.45 16.83 19.36
C GLU A 157 -12.32 16.54 20.86
N GLN A 158 -13.36 15.98 21.48
CA GLN A 158 -13.41 15.64 22.91
C GLN A 158 -12.24 14.75 23.37
N HIS A 159 -11.86 13.78 22.54
CA HIS A 159 -10.78 12.84 22.83
C HIS A 159 -9.43 13.27 22.23
N HIS A 160 -9.35 14.46 21.67
CA HIS A 160 -8.13 14.99 21.04
C HIS A 160 -7.53 14.03 19.99
N LEU A 161 -8.39 13.44 19.16
CA LEU A 161 -7.97 12.46 18.15
C LEU A 161 -7.37 13.09 16.89
N LYS A 162 -7.42 14.42 16.74
CA LYS A 162 -6.70 15.16 15.70
C LYS A 162 -5.21 15.19 16.04
N THR A 163 -4.52 14.17 15.64
CA THR A 163 -3.12 13.99 16.05
C THR A 163 -2.12 14.49 15.02
N PHE A 164 -2.56 14.76 13.78
CA PHE A 164 -1.63 15.13 12.71
C PHE A 164 -1.28 16.61 12.68
N GLU A 165 -2.14 17.48 13.15
CA GLU A 165 -1.93 18.94 13.15
C GLU A 165 -0.66 19.37 13.92
N SER A 166 -0.28 18.62 14.96
CA SER A 166 0.94 18.88 15.74
C SER A 166 2.23 18.31 15.11
N ARG A 167 2.10 17.53 14.04
CA ARG A 167 3.23 16.79 13.43
C ARG A 167 3.98 17.60 12.38
N VAL A 168 3.36 18.68 11.88
CA VAL A 168 3.94 19.57 10.87
C VAL A 168 3.79 21.02 11.30
N ASP A 169 4.58 21.92 10.71
CA ASP A 169 4.54 23.35 11.02
C ASP A 169 3.45 24.10 10.24
N PHE A 170 3.09 23.59 9.05
CA PHE A 170 2.09 24.18 8.17
C PHE A 170 1.09 23.11 7.72
N LEU A 171 -0.19 23.36 7.88
CA LEU A 171 -1.26 22.46 7.44
C LEU A 171 -2.41 23.26 6.86
N ASN A 172 -2.68 23.09 5.56
CA ASN A 172 -3.78 23.77 4.89
C ASN A 172 -4.43 22.89 3.83
N GLN A 173 -5.70 22.53 4.02
CA GLN A 173 -6.48 21.78 3.03
C GLN A 173 -7.13 22.77 2.06
N CYS A 174 -6.99 22.50 0.76
CA CYS A 174 -7.50 23.35 -0.31
C CYS A 174 -7.80 22.51 -1.57
N PRO A 175 -8.57 23.00 -2.52
CA PRO A 175 -8.71 22.41 -3.83
C PRO A 175 -7.41 22.50 -4.65
N ASP A 176 -7.29 21.64 -5.67
CA ASP A 176 -6.05 21.46 -6.44
C ASP A 176 -5.53 22.74 -7.09
N ASN A 177 -6.43 23.60 -7.56
CA ASN A 177 -6.07 24.89 -8.18
C ASN A 177 -5.45 25.89 -7.20
N GLU A 178 -5.59 25.69 -5.88
CA GLU A 178 -5.00 26.54 -4.85
C GLU A 178 -3.66 26.02 -4.31
N VAL A 179 -3.27 24.78 -4.64
CA VAL A 179 -2.01 24.16 -4.17
C VAL A 179 -0.78 25.04 -4.46
N PRO A 180 -0.62 25.67 -5.66
CA PRO A 180 0.51 26.57 -5.89
C PRO A 180 0.56 27.74 -4.93
N ALA A 181 -0.59 28.41 -4.67
CA ALA A 181 -0.67 29.54 -3.74
C ALA A 181 -0.39 29.11 -2.28
N GLN A 182 -0.78 27.89 -1.89
CA GLN A 182 -0.43 27.36 -0.57
C GLN A 182 1.06 27.05 -0.44
N LEU A 183 1.72 26.59 -1.51
CA LEU A 183 3.16 26.45 -1.52
C LEU A 183 3.86 27.82 -1.39
N GLU A 184 3.41 28.85 -2.08
CA GLU A 184 3.93 30.21 -1.92
C GLU A 184 3.82 30.68 -0.48
N LYS A 185 2.63 30.58 0.11
CA LYS A 185 2.38 30.94 1.50
C LYS A 185 3.27 30.17 2.48
N PHE A 186 3.45 28.87 2.25
CA PHE A 186 4.35 28.04 3.06
C PHE A 186 5.81 28.54 2.96
N LEU A 187 6.29 28.83 1.76
CA LEU A 187 7.64 29.33 1.53
C LEU A 187 7.85 30.72 2.14
N ASP A 188 6.82 31.59 2.14
CA ASP A 188 6.88 32.91 2.80
C ASP A 188 6.95 32.81 4.32
N GLN A 189 6.36 31.78 4.91
CA GLN A 189 6.38 31.52 6.36
C GLN A 189 7.61 30.72 6.81
N LYS A 190 8.33 30.11 5.88
CA LYS A 190 9.50 29.29 6.18
C LYS A 190 10.62 30.17 6.77
N PRO A 191 11.17 29.81 7.96
CA PRO A 191 12.30 30.54 8.52
C PRO A 191 13.52 30.49 7.57
N ASP A 192 14.23 31.62 7.48
CA ASP A 192 15.43 31.74 6.66
C ASP A 192 16.47 30.67 7.00
N GLY A 193 17.16 30.17 5.98
CA GLY A 193 18.22 29.18 6.13
C GLY A 193 17.76 27.75 6.45
N LYS A 194 16.48 27.51 6.77
CA LYS A 194 16.00 26.16 7.01
C LYS A 194 15.64 25.45 5.69
N PRO A 195 16.02 24.17 5.51
CA PRO A 195 15.47 23.35 4.45
C PRO A 195 13.97 23.09 4.71
N PHE A 196 13.22 22.78 3.68
CA PHE A 196 11.80 22.48 3.83
C PHE A 196 11.43 21.07 3.35
N PHE A 197 10.37 20.56 3.94
CA PHE A 197 9.58 19.44 3.42
C PHE A 197 8.14 19.91 3.19
N MET A 198 7.63 19.77 1.97
CA MET A 198 6.22 20.03 1.66
C MET A 198 5.59 18.80 1.02
N TRP A 199 4.48 18.34 1.58
CA TRP A 199 3.61 17.33 0.98
C TRP A 199 2.41 18.03 0.34
N ALA A 200 2.41 18.13 -0.97
CA ALA A 200 1.33 18.71 -1.76
C ALA A 200 0.45 17.59 -2.32
N ASN A 201 -0.82 17.60 -1.94
CA ASN A 201 -1.80 16.58 -2.31
C ASN A 201 -2.76 17.11 -3.35
N PHE A 202 -2.96 16.35 -4.44
CA PHE A 202 -3.97 16.62 -5.45
C PHE A 202 -5.17 15.68 -5.27
N SER A 203 -6.36 16.16 -5.62
CA SER A 203 -7.57 15.33 -5.72
C SER A 203 -7.56 14.50 -6.98
N ASP A 204 -7.06 15.06 -8.08
CA ASP A 204 -7.02 14.38 -9.35
C ASP A 204 -6.00 13.21 -9.32
N PRO A 205 -6.29 12.13 -10.03
CA PRO A 205 -7.50 11.80 -10.81
C PRO A 205 -8.60 11.03 -10.07
N HIS A 206 -8.89 11.33 -8.81
CA HIS A 206 -9.91 10.65 -8.00
C HIS A 206 -11.33 10.84 -8.59
N HIS A 207 -12.10 9.78 -8.57
CA HIS A 207 -13.54 9.82 -8.88
C HIS A 207 -14.31 10.72 -7.86
N VAL A 208 -15.27 11.57 -8.31
CA VAL A 208 -15.99 11.73 -9.58
C VAL A 208 -15.21 12.65 -10.52
N TRP A 209 -15.03 12.21 -11.77
CA TRP A 209 -14.28 12.94 -12.78
C TRP A 209 -15.07 14.13 -13.34
N ASN A 210 -14.41 15.30 -13.44
CA ASN A 210 -15.05 16.54 -13.85
C ASN A 210 -14.08 17.51 -14.58
N ALA A 211 -12.96 16.98 -15.07
CA ALA A 211 -12.00 17.81 -15.80
C ALA A 211 -12.64 18.45 -17.03
N PRO A 212 -12.31 19.72 -17.34
CA PRO A 212 -12.79 20.40 -18.54
C PRO A 212 -12.44 19.67 -19.82
N ALA A 213 -13.26 19.89 -20.88
CA ALA A 213 -13.16 19.18 -22.14
C ALA A 213 -11.80 19.31 -22.84
N GLU A 214 -11.07 20.41 -22.62
CA GLU A 214 -9.74 20.63 -23.18
C GLU A 214 -8.68 19.62 -22.69
N PHE A 215 -8.90 18.98 -21.56
CA PHE A 215 -8.04 17.93 -21.03
C PHE A 215 -8.43 16.54 -21.53
N ARG A 216 -9.65 16.38 -22.05
CA ARG A 216 -10.25 15.09 -22.36
C ARG A 216 -9.77 14.55 -23.71
N PRO A 217 -9.15 13.36 -23.78
CA PRO A 217 -8.86 12.70 -25.04
C PRO A 217 -10.14 12.19 -25.73
N ASP A 218 -10.05 11.97 -27.04
CA ASP A 218 -11.13 11.32 -27.79
C ASP A 218 -11.26 9.85 -27.35
N PRO A 219 -12.43 9.41 -26.84
CA PRO A 219 -12.64 8.03 -26.43
C PRO A 219 -12.35 6.99 -27.53
N ALA A 220 -12.57 7.36 -28.81
CA ALA A 220 -12.32 6.48 -29.94
C ALA A 220 -10.82 6.20 -30.16
N SER A 221 -9.95 7.12 -29.77
CA SER A 221 -8.49 7.01 -29.93
C SER A 221 -7.80 6.22 -28.83
N LEU A 222 -8.49 5.93 -27.72
CA LEU A 222 -7.89 5.29 -26.54
C LEU A 222 -7.45 3.84 -26.82
N LYS A 223 -6.30 3.48 -26.29
CA LYS A 223 -5.85 2.09 -26.16
C LYS A 223 -6.39 1.51 -24.87
N ILE A 224 -7.31 0.56 -25.00
CA ILE A 224 -7.91 -0.10 -23.84
C ILE A 224 -6.96 -1.17 -23.30
N PRO A 225 -6.57 -1.14 -22.01
CA PRO A 225 -5.79 -2.19 -21.37
C PRO A 225 -6.46 -3.57 -21.49
N LYS A 226 -5.66 -4.64 -21.64
CA LYS A 226 -6.15 -6.01 -21.89
C LYS A 226 -7.05 -6.58 -20.79
N HIS A 227 -6.95 -6.07 -19.58
CA HIS A 227 -7.80 -6.49 -18.46
C HIS A 227 -9.21 -5.88 -18.49
N TRP A 228 -9.51 -4.99 -19.43
CA TRP A 228 -10.87 -4.46 -19.64
C TRP A 228 -11.41 -4.87 -21.02
N PRO A 229 -12.71 -5.14 -21.10
CA PRO A 229 -13.36 -5.30 -22.39
C PRO A 229 -13.48 -3.94 -23.10
N ASP A 230 -13.34 -3.96 -24.42
CA ASP A 230 -13.52 -2.76 -25.23
C ASP A 230 -15.01 -2.47 -25.42
N LEU A 231 -15.57 -1.71 -24.49
CA LEU A 231 -17.00 -1.32 -24.46
C LEU A 231 -17.12 0.20 -24.44
N PRO A 232 -18.22 0.77 -24.99
CA PRO A 232 -18.41 2.22 -25.02
C PRO A 232 -18.28 2.88 -23.64
N GLY A 233 -18.92 2.33 -22.59
CA GLY A 233 -18.84 2.88 -21.24
C GLY A 233 -17.44 2.78 -20.62
N VAL A 234 -16.64 1.77 -21.00
CA VAL A 234 -15.23 1.67 -20.58
C VAL A 234 -14.42 2.78 -21.23
N ARG A 235 -14.61 3.03 -22.55
CA ARG A 235 -13.91 4.09 -23.28
C ARG A 235 -14.22 5.49 -22.74
N GLU A 236 -15.51 5.76 -22.51
CA GLU A 236 -15.96 7.07 -22.01
C GLU A 236 -15.39 7.34 -20.61
N GLN A 237 -15.52 6.40 -19.68
CA GLN A 237 -14.99 6.58 -18.34
C GLN A 237 -13.44 6.63 -18.31
N LEU A 238 -12.76 5.88 -19.19
CA LEU A 238 -11.31 5.98 -19.31
C LEU A 238 -10.89 7.34 -19.87
N ALA A 239 -11.64 7.92 -20.82
CA ALA A 239 -11.37 9.27 -21.32
C ALA A 239 -11.54 10.33 -20.21
N ASP A 240 -12.56 10.18 -19.36
CA ASP A 240 -12.77 11.06 -18.22
C ASP A 240 -11.61 10.96 -17.22
N TYR A 241 -11.18 9.75 -16.90
CA TYR A 241 -10.00 9.52 -16.03
C TYR A 241 -8.72 10.13 -16.62
N CYS A 242 -8.45 9.91 -17.91
CA CYS A 242 -7.29 10.48 -18.58
C CYS A 242 -7.32 12.03 -18.59
N ALA A 243 -8.51 12.63 -18.65
CA ALA A 243 -8.66 14.08 -18.53
C ALA A 243 -8.20 14.59 -17.17
N GLU A 244 -8.53 13.87 -16.09
CA GLU A 244 -8.06 14.22 -14.73
C GLU A 244 -6.53 14.08 -14.63
N VAL A 245 -5.94 13.03 -15.20
CA VAL A 245 -4.47 12.86 -15.24
C VAL A 245 -3.81 14.04 -15.97
N ASN A 246 -4.38 14.46 -17.10
CA ASN A 246 -3.88 15.63 -17.85
C ASN A 246 -4.00 16.93 -17.02
N ARG A 247 -5.05 17.07 -16.22
CA ARG A 247 -5.28 18.23 -15.35
C ARG A 247 -4.30 18.24 -14.16
N VAL A 248 -4.00 17.08 -13.56
CA VAL A 248 -3.00 17.02 -12.47
C VAL A 248 -1.62 17.44 -12.97
N ASP A 249 -1.23 17.04 -14.18
CA ASP A 249 0.03 17.50 -14.80
C ASP A 249 0.10 19.02 -14.93
N SER A 250 -1.01 19.66 -15.39
CA SER A 250 -1.11 21.12 -15.43
C SER A 250 -0.97 21.77 -14.05
N SER A 251 -1.46 21.12 -13.00
CA SER A 251 -1.33 21.58 -11.61
C SER A 251 0.11 21.42 -11.11
N VAL A 252 0.76 20.31 -11.46
CA VAL A 252 2.20 20.08 -11.17
C VAL A 252 3.05 21.15 -11.87
N ALA A 253 2.78 21.48 -13.13
CA ALA A 253 3.49 22.55 -13.85
C ALA A 253 3.48 23.88 -13.08
N LYS A 254 2.31 24.27 -12.55
CA LYS A 254 2.16 25.50 -11.75
C LYS A 254 2.95 25.45 -10.45
N VAL A 255 2.98 24.30 -9.77
CA VAL A 255 3.75 24.12 -8.53
C VAL A 255 5.27 24.21 -8.83
N LEU A 256 5.74 23.58 -9.92
CA LEU A 256 7.14 23.69 -10.34
C LEU A 256 7.53 25.14 -10.68
N ALA A 257 6.64 25.90 -11.34
CA ALA A 257 6.86 27.32 -11.64
C ALA A 257 7.01 28.18 -10.36
N VAL A 258 6.34 27.84 -9.26
CA VAL A 258 6.57 28.50 -7.95
C VAL A 258 8.00 28.29 -7.48
N LEU A 259 8.53 27.04 -7.52
CA LEU A 259 9.91 26.78 -7.14
C LEU A 259 10.92 27.46 -8.06
N GLU A 260 10.65 27.48 -9.36
CA GLU A 260 11.50 28.14 -10.36
C GLU A 260 11.59 29.66 -10.11
N SER A 261 10.44 30.32 -9.91
CA SER A 261 10.37 31.77 -9.61
C SER A 261 11.15 32.14 -8.35
N ARG A 262 11.22 31.23 -7.38
CA ARG A 262 11.95 31.38 -6.11
C ARG A 262 13.41 30.90 -6.20
N LYS A 263 13.87 30.41 -7.37
CA LYS A 263 15.21 29.80 -7.58
C LYS A 263 15.48 28.62 -6.64
N LEU A 264 14.44 27.84 -6.31
CA LEU A 264 14.51 26.68 -5.43
C LEU A 264 14.42 25.36 -6.20
N LEU A 265 14.07 25.38 -7.49
CA LEU A 265 13.79 24.18 -8.30
C LEU A 265 14.97 23.20 -8.28
N ASP A 266 16.20 23.67 -8.50
CA ASP A 266 17.41 22.83 -8.57
C ASP A 266 17.96 22.44 -7.20
N ALA A 267 17.58 23.16 -6.13
CA ALA A 267 17.93 22.83 -4.75
C ALA A 267 16.89 21.92 -4.07
N THR A 268 15.92 21.39 -4.83
CA THR A 268 14.82 20.60 -4.29
C THR A 268 14.83 19.19 -4.88
N LEU A 269 14.79 18.19 -4.01
CA LEU A 269 14.42 16.82 -4.34
C LEU A 269 12.90 16.80 -4.51
N ILE A 270 12.42 16.50 -5.72
CA ILE A 270 11.00 16.50 -6.07
C ILE A 270 10.58 15.06 -6.35
N VAL A 271 9.55 14.60 -5.66
CA VAL A 271 8.93 13.28 -5.83
C VAL A 271 7.51 13.48 -6.31
N PHE A 272 7.13 12.85 -7.41
CA PHE A 272 5.74 12.68 -7.84
C PHE A 272 5.35 11.21 -7.70
N ALA A 273 4.23 10.93 -7.04
CA ALA A 273 3.69 9.56 -6.91
C ALA A 273 2.16 9.54 -6.91
N GLY A 274 1.58 8.37 -7.24
CA GLY A 274 0.19 8.04 -6.93
C GLY A 274 0.07 7.42 -5.53
N ASP A 275 -1.08 7.58 -4.87
CA ASP A 275 -1.32 6.92 -3.59
C ASP A 275 -1.85 5.49 -3.75
N ASN A 276 -2.76 5.25 -4.68
CA ASN A 276 -3.28 3.95 -5.08
C ASN A 276 -3.81 4.00 -6.53
N GLY A 277 -4.16 2.83 -7.06
CA GLY A 277 -4.67 2.74 -8.42
C GLY A 277 -6.05 3.37 -8.61
N MET A 278 -6.41 3.58 -9.87
CA MET A 278 -7.61 4.26 -10.36
C MET A 278 -8.92 3.58 -9.92
N ALA A 279 -9.98 4.35 -9.74
CA ALA A 279 -11.33 3.88 -9.41
C ALA A 279 -12.00 3.19 -10.62
N PHE A 280 -11.45 2.06 -11.03
CA PHE A 280 -11.91 1.23 -12.15
C PHE A 280 -11.94 -0.24 -11.75
N PRO A 281 -12.68 -1.14 -12.49
CA PRO A 281 -12.52 -2.57 -12.32
C PRO A 281 -11.05 -2.98 -12.43
N HIS A 282 -10.57 -3.88 -11.59
CA HIS A 282 -9.17 -4.29 -11.48
C HIS A 282 -8.22 -3.26 -10.85
N GLY A 283 -8.71 -2.04 -10.59
CA GLY A 283 -7.97 -0.93 -10.02
C GLY A 283 -8.11 -0.82 -8.50
N LYS A 284 -8.50 0.35 -8.02
CA LYS A 284 -8.63 0.70 -6.58
C LYS A 284 -9.29 -0.40 -5.76
N GLY A 285 -8.69 -0.72 -4.62
CA GLY A 285 -9.18 -1.77 -3.74
C GLY A 285 -8.87 -3.19 -4.20
N SER A 286 -8.29 -3.43 -5.38
CA SER A 286 -7.81 -4.74 -5.80
C SER A 286 -6.32 -4.90 -5.57
N LEU A 287 -5.84 -6.15 -5.43
CA LEU A 287 -4.42 -6.44 -5.22
C LEU A 287 -3.67 -6.69 -6.53
N TYR A 288 -4.33 -6.52 -7.66
CA TYR A 288 -3.73 -6.59 -8.99
C TYR A 288 -2.82 -5.39 -9.27
N ASP A 289 -1.93 -5.49 -10.26
CA ASP A 289 -1.01 -4.39 -10.59
C ASP A 289 -1.74 -3.07 -10.89
N PRO A 290 -2.86 -3.02 -11.63
CA PRO A 290 -3.58 -1.76 -11.85
C PRO A 290 -4.11 -1.09 -10.56
N GLY A 291 -4.35 -1.86 -9.50
CA GLY A 291 -4.75 -1.33 -8.19
C GLY A 291 -3.57 -0.92 -7.30
N SER A 292 -2.44 -1.59 -7.45
CA SER A 292 -1.32 -1.48 -6.51
C SER A 292 -0.04 -0.86 -7.10
N ASN A 293 0.22 -0.98 -8.40
CA ASN A 293 1.35 -0.32 -9.06
C ASN A 293 0.96 1.12 -9.41
N VAL A 294 1.68 2.08 -8.86
CA VAL A 294 1.43 3.51 -9.02
C VAL A 294 2.65 4.22 -9.62
N PRO A 295 2.48 5.36 -10.31
CA PRO A 295 3.61 6.10 -10.85
C PRO A 295 4.53 6.59 -9.74
N LEU A 296 5.84 6.60 -10.02
CA LEU A 296 6.85 7.24 -9.19
C LEU A 296 7.92 7.85 -10.09
N VAL A 297 8.01 9.18 -10.06
CA VAL A 297 9.03 9.97 -10.77
C VAL A 297 9.77 10.83 -9.75
N ILE A 298 11.10 10.79 -9.75
CA ILE A 298 11.93 11.53 -8.79
C ILE A 298 12.95 12.36 -9.56
N ARG A 299 12.97 13.69 -9.28
CA ARG A 299 13.93 14.65 -9.79
C ARG A 299 14.82 15.16 -8.66
N TRP A 300 16.13 15.00 -8.80
CA TRP A 300 17.12 15.57 -7.87
C TRP A 300 18.43 15.91 -8.61
N PRO A 301 18.54 17.13 -9.16
CA PRO A 301 19.69 17.53 -9.95
C PRO A 301 21.02 17.36 -9.21
N GLY A 302 22.02 16.87 -9.92
CA GLY A 302 23.35 16.61 -9.36
C GLY A 302 23.48 15.34 -8.49
N HIS A 303 22.35 14.64 -8.21
CA HIS A 303 22.32 13.42 -7.40
C HIS A 303 21.76 12.22 -8.17
N ILE A 304 20.78 12.44 -9.02
CA ILE A 304 20.17 11.43 -9.89
C ILE A 304 20.61 11.66 -11.33
N ALA A 305 21.01 10.59 -12.02
CA ALA A 305 21.37 10.66 -13.44
C ALA A 305 20.13 11.03 -14.28
N PRO A 306 20.15 12.12 -15.07
CA PRO A 306 19.00 12.53 -15.87
C PRO A 306 18.55 11.44 -16.85
N GLY A 307 17.22 11.26 -16.98
CA GLY A 307 16.61 10.31 -17.89
C GLY A 307 16.82 8.83 -17.50
N SER A 308 17.32 8.57 -16.30
CA SER A 308 17.49 7.19 -15.80
C SER A 308 16.15 6.53 -15.49
N GLU A 309 16.16 5.20 -15.47
CA GLU A 309 14.98 4.40 -15.13
C GLU A 309 15.35 3.14 -14.37
N SER A 310 14.41 2.61 -13.58
CA SER A 310 14.58 1.35 -12.85
C SER A 310 13.30 0.50 -12.87
N ARG A 311 13.51 -0.82 -12.87
CA ARG A 311 12.46 -1.85 -12.75
C ARG A 311 12.60 -2.66 -11.47
N GLU A 312 13.37 -2.16 -10.49
CA GLU A 312 13.45 -2.76 -9.17
C GLU A 312 12.11 -2.65 -8.43
N LEU A 313 11.83 -3.64 -7.58
CA LEU A 313 10.63 -3.65 -6.76
C LEU A 313 10.76 -2.64 -5.61
N LEU A 314 9.84 -1.70 -5.54
CA LEU A 314 9.76 -0.70 -4.49
C LEU A 314 8.36 -0.72 -3.85
N SER A 315 8.32 -0.55 -2.53
CA SER A 315 7.08 -0.45 -1.75
C SER A 315 6.81 0.99 -1.32
N GLY A 316 5.55 1.36 -1.15
CA GLY A 316 5.18 2.62 -0.49
C GLY A 316 5.81 2.80 0.90
N GLU A 317 6.10 1.70 1.59
CA GLU A 317 6.83 1.72 2.86
C GLU A 317 8.27 2.28 2.73
N ASP A 318 8.86 2.22 1.53
CA ASP A 318 10.27 2.58 1.28
C ASP A 318 10.48 4.09 1.12
N LEU A 319 9.41 4.85 0.88
CA LEU A 319 9.53 6.29 0.63
C LEU A 319 10.03 7.03 1.86
N ALA A 320 9.43 6.80 3.03
CA ALA A 320 9.83 7.46 4.28
C ALA A 320 11.32 7.25 4.62
N PRO A 321 11.86 6.02 4.69
CA PRO A 321 13.28 5.81 4.97
C PRO A 321 14.20 6.38 3.89
N THR A 322 13.74 6.46 2.63
CA THR A 322 14.53 7.06 1.53
C THR A 322 14.64 8.57 1.68
N LEU A 323 13.54 9.26 1.99
CA LEU A 323 13.56 10.70 2.21
C LEU A 323 14.29 11.10 3.48
N LEU A 324 14.22 10.29 4.55
CA LEU A 324 15.06 10.46 5.74
C LEU A 324 16.54 10.32 5.40
N ALA A 325 16.92 9.30 4.63
CA ALA A 325 18.31 9.10 4.21
C ALA A 325 18.82 10.26 3.33
N ALA A 326 17.99 10.80 2.42
CA ALA A 326 18.31 11.98 1.62
C ALA A 326 18.54 13.24 2.49
N ALA A 327 17.87 13.34 3.65
CA ALA A 327 18.07 14.39 4.65
C ALA A 327 19.24 14.11 5.61
N GLY A 328 19.97 13.00 5.41
CA GLY A 328 21.11 12.60 6.26
C GLY A 328 20.71 11.93 7.58
N LEU A 329 19.48 11.46 7.69
CA LEU A 329 18.97 10.73 8.86
C LEU A 329 18.97 9.22 8.63
N LYS A 330 19.05 8.46 9.71
CA LYS A 330 18.83 7.01 9.71
C LYS A 330 17.33 6.73 9.74
N SER A 331 16.94 5.59 9.17
CA SER A 331 15.58 5.07 9.31
C SER A 331 15.24 4.84 10.78
N HIS A 332 14.00 5.17 11.17
CA HIS A 332 13.53 4.88 12.53
C HIS A 332 13.38 3.36 12.73
N PRO A 333 13.77 2.78 13.89
CA PRO A 333 13.74 1.31 14.11
C PRO A 333 12.39 0.62 13.90
N ARG A 334 11.28 1.36 13.99
CA ARG A 334 9.94 0.81 13.73
C ARG A 334 9.57 0.73 12.24
N MET A 335 10.33 1.35 11.34
CA MET A 335 10.08 1.30 9.90
C MET A 335 10.45 -0.06 9.35
N SER A 336 9.55 -0.68 8.59
CA SER A 336 9.78 -1.90 7.80
C SER A 336 10.27 -1.60 6.39
N GLY A 337 10.09 -0.35 5.95
CA GLY A 337 10.57 0.14 4.65
C GLY A 337 12.09 0.12 4.53
N ILE A 338 12.58 -0.08 3.33
CA ILE A 338 14.00 -0.13 2.97
C ILE A 338 14.33 1.09 2.10
N SER A 339 15.32 1.88 2.51
CA SER A 339 15.74 3.03 1.70
C SER A 339 16.28 2.59 0.34
N PHE A 340 15.76 3.19 -0.72
CA PHE A 340 16.28 3.03 -2.08
C PHE A 340 17.13 4.24 -2.54
N LEU A 341 17.66 5.03 -1.60
CA LEU A 341 18.52 6.16 -1.93
C LEU A 341 19.73 5.73 -2.77
N GLY A 342 20.32 4.57 -2.47
CA GLY A 342 21.44 4.02 -3.24
C GLY A 342 21.07 3.76 -4.71
N LEU A 343 19.87 3.27 -4.99
CA LEU A 343 19.36 3.13 -6.35
C LEU A 343 19.26 4.48 -7.07
N LEU A 344 18.78 5.51 -6.39
CA LEU A 344 18.64 6.86 -6.96
C LEU A 344 19.98 7.51 -7.28
N THR A 345 20.99 7.31 -6.42
CA THR A 345 22.30 7.99 -6.51
C THR A 345 23.40 7.15 -7.15
N GLY A 346 23.07 5.94 -7.62
CA GLY A 346 24.06 5.02 -8.19
C GLY A 346 25.06 4.48 -7.16
N SER A 347 24.71 4.50 -5.86
CA SER A 347 25.51 3.92 -4.78
C SER A 347 24.99 2.53 -4.38
N GLU A 348 25.55 1.94 -3.31
CA GLU A 348 25.15 0.60 -2.86
C GLU A 348 23.65 0.54 -2.54
N TYR A 349 22.99 -0.46 -3.09
CA TYR A 349 21.56 -0.73 -2.92
C TYR A 349 21.29 -2.24 -2.90
N SER A 350 20.45 -2.69 -1.97
CA SER A 350 19.99 -4.07 -1.90
C SER A 350 18.54 -4.15 -2.35
N PRO A 351 18.25 -4.73 -3.53
CA PRO A 351 16.88 -4.81 -4.05
C PRO A 351 15.97 -5.68 -3.18
N ARG A 352 14.70 -5.34 -3.12
CA ARG A 352 13.68 -6.19 -2.51
C ARG A 352 13.46 -7.45 -3.33
N LYS A 353 13.38 -8.58 -2.66
CA LYS A 353 12.94 -9.84 -3.28
C LYS A 353 11.42 -9.88 -3.46
N HIS A 354 10.70 -9.34 -2.47
CA HIS A 354 9.24 -9.32 -2.42
C HIS A 354 8.72 -7.95 -2.00
N ILE A 355 7.54 -7.63 -2.50
CA ILE A 355 6.68 -6.58 -1.94
C ILE A 355 5.37 -7.20 -1.47
N PHE A 356 4.68 -6.50 -0.57
CA PHE A 356 3.44 -6.96 0.02
C PHE A 356 2.37 -5.90 -0.14
N VAL A 357 1.14 -6.34 -0.41
CA VAL A 357 -0.02 -5.45 -0.58
C VAL A 357 -1.16 -5.96 0.28
N GLU A 358 -1.77 -5.08 1.04
CA GLU A 358 -2.82 -5.41 1.99
C GLU A 358 -4.14 -4.76 1.58
N ARG A 359 -5.22 -5.53 1.61
CA ARG A 359 -6.56 -4.99 1.52
C ARG A 359 -7.29 -5.14 2.85
N GLY A 360 -7.69 -4.01 3.41
CA GLY A 360 -8.55 -3.92 4.57
C GLY A 360 -9.98 -3.48 4.22
N PRO A 361 -10.84 -3.25 5.21
CA PRO A 361 -12.18 -2.71 4.99
C PRO A 361 -12.13 -1.38 4.24
N HIS A 362 -13.03 -1.18 3.28
CA HIS A 362 -13.16 0.06 2.52
C HIS A 362 -14.44 0.80 2.88
N GLY A 363 -14.33 2.11 3.11
CA GLY A 363 -15.46 2.94 3.51
C GLY A 363 -15.82 2.79 5.00
N SER A 364 -16.92 3.42 5.40
CA SER A 364 -17.42 3.45 6.78
C SER A 364 -18.77 2.73 6.96
N ALA A 365 -19.33 2.19 5.87
CA ALA A 365 -20.64 1.52 5.93
C ALA A 365 -20.53 0.14 6.61
N PRO A 366 -21.50 -0.23 7.48
CA PRO A 366 -21.58 -1.58 8.03
C PRO A 366 -21.75 -2.63 6.94
N VAL A 367 -21.14 -3.82 7.14
CA VAL A 367 -21.24 -4.98 6.22
C VAL A 367 -22.70 -5.32 5.88
N SER A 368 -23.60 -5.23 6.86
CA SER A 368 -25.03 -5.52 6.69
C SER A 368 -25.72 -4.63 5.67
N VAL A 369 -25.19 -3.45 5.39
CA VAL A 369 -25.78 -2.49 4.43
C VAL A 369 -25.19 -2.68 3.04
N ASN A 370 -23.99 -3.24 2.94
CA ASN A 370 -23.20 -3.21 1.72
C ASN A 370 -22.39 -4.49 1.44
N MET A 371 -22.96 -5.67 1.70
CA MET A 371 -22.30 -6.95 1.37
C MET A 371 -21.99 -7.11 -0.13
N SER A 372 -22.66 -6.34 -0.98
CA SER A 372 -22.47 -6.38 -2.44
C SER A 372 -21.37 -5.44 -2.94
N ASN A 373 -20.86 -4.50 -2.14
CA ASN A 373 -19.90 -3.48 -2.59
C ASN A 373 -18.52 -3.59 -1.96
N SER A 374 -18.13 -4.77 -1.55
CA SER A 374 -16.77 -5.07 -1.09
C SER A 374 -16.27 -4.30 0.14
N GLY A 375 -17.15 -3.67 0.92
CA GLY A 375 -16.73 -2.91 2.11
C GLY A 375 -15.93 -3.71 3.14
N TYR A 376 -16.04 -5.05 3.16
CA TYR A 376 -15.27 -5.95 4.03
C TYR A 376 -14.55 -7.05 3.24
N ASP A 377 -14.15 -6.75 2.04
CA ASP A 377 -13.31 -7.65 1.28
C ASP A 377 -11.86 -7.57 1.80
N LEU A 378 -11.41 -8.65 2.40
CA LEU A 378 -10.12 -8.74 3.06
C LEU A 378 -9.20 -9.68 2.27
N ALA A 379 -8.04 -9.18 1.89
CA ALA A 379 -7.07 -9.96 1.14
C ALA A 379 -5.63 -9.52 1.42
N ARG A 380 -4.67 -10.39 1.11
CA ARG A 380 -3.23 -10.15 1.21
C ARG A 380 -2.55 -10.62 -0.06
N ALA A 381 -1.53 -9.90 -0.50
CA ALA A 381 -0.73 -10.32 -1.64
C ALA A 381 0.75 -10.20 -1.36
N VAL A 382 1.50 -11.07 -2.02
CA VAL A 382 2.96 -10.96 -2.15
C VAL A 382 3.31 -11.02 -3.63
N ARG A 383 4.23 -10.15 -4.05
CA ARG A 383 4.72 -10.06 -5.42
C ARG A 383 6.24 -10.18 -5.45
N SER A 384 6.75 -11.07 -6.32
CA SER A 384 8.15 -11.13 -6.74
C SER A 384 8.33 -10.42 -8.09
N GLN A 385 9.49 -10.52 -8.70
CA GLN A 385 9.74 -9.97 -10.04
C GLN A 385 8.80 -10.59 -11.11
N GLY A 386 8.58 -11.90 -11.07
CA GLY A 386 7.83 -12.64 -12.10
C GLY A 386 6.46 -13.14 -11.69
N TYR A 387 6.17 -13.22 -10.39
CA TYR A 387 4.93 -13.85 -9.91
C TYR A 387 4.24 -13.01 -8.83
N LYS A 388 2.92 -13.12 -8.77
CA LYS A 388 2.10 -12.57 -7.70
C LYS A 388 1.20 -13.67 -7.12
N PHE A 389 1.18 -13.77 -5.79
CA PHE A 389 0.26 -14.63 -5.06
C PHE A 389 -0.70 -13.77 -4.25
N ILE A 390 -2.00 -14.08 -4.34
CA ILE A 390 -3.08 -13.41 -3.61
C ILE A 390 -3.79 -14.43 -2.72
N TYR A 391 -4.00 -14.06 -1.46
CA TYR A 391 -4.80 -14.78 -0.48
C TYR A 391 -6.07 -14.00 -0.21
N ASN A 392 -7.20 -14.48 -0.70
CA ASN A 392 -8.53 -13.94 -0.44
C ASN A 392 -9.07 -14.50 0.88
N CYS A 393 -9.08 -13.68 1.93
CA CYS A 393 -9.54 -14.09 3.26
C CYS A 393 -11.07 -14.12 3.36
N THR A 394 -11.76 -13.43 2.46
CA THR A 394 -13.24 -13.36 2.37
C THR A 394 -13.74 -13.76 0.97
N PRO A 395 -13.42 -14.97 0.49
CA PRO A 395 -13.71 -15.37 -0.91
C PRO A 395 -15.20 -15.45 -1.25
N TRP A 396 -16.07 -15.54 -0.24
CA TRP A 396 -17.53 -15.51 -0.42
C TRP A 396 -18.09 -14.12 -0.80
N ILE A 397 -17.32 -13.05 -0.62
CA ILE A 397 -17.72 -11.71 -1.06
C ILE A 397 -17.44 -11.61 -2.56
N PRO A 398 -18.45 -11.39 -3.42
CA PRO A 398 -18.24 -11.19 -4.84
C PRO A 398 -17.35 -9.97 -5.10
N TYR A 399 -16.57 -10.02 -6.17
CA TYR A 399 -15.82 -8.85 -6.61
C TYR A 399 -16.77 -7.70 -6.95
N SER A 400 -16.40 -6.50 -6.55
CA SER A 400 -17.04 -5.25 -6.95
C SER A 400 -16.00 -4.14 -6.97
N PRO A 401 -15.92 -3.32 -8.02
CA PRO A 401 -14.97 -2.23 -8.08
C PRO A 401 -15.29 -1.19 -7.01
N VAL A 402 -14.22 -0.68 -6.39
CA VAL A 402 -14.31 0.36 -5.36
C VAL A 402 -14.58 1.71 -6.04
N ASP A 403 -15.48 2.51 -5.47
CA ASP A 403 -15.91 3.84 -5.90
C ASP A 403 -16.56 3.93 -7.29
N SER A 404 -16.44 2.92 -8.14
CA SER A 404 -17.00 2.90 -9.52
C SER A 404 -18.04 1.81 -9.78
N ALA A 405 -18.53 1.11 -8.73
CA ALA A 405 -19.54 0.05 -8.88
C ALA A 405 -20.87 0.54 -9.49
N GLY A 406 -21.21 1.82 -9.35
CA GLY A 406 -22.36 2.47 -9.98
C GLY A 406 -22.08 3.01 -11.38
N GLY A 407 -20.86 2.95 -11.87
CA GLY A 407 -20.42 3.52 -13.14
C GLY A 407 -20.90 2.73 -14.37
N GLU A 408 -20.91 3.40 -15.52
CA GLU A 408 -21.39 2.82 -16.76
C GLU A 408 -20.48 1.68 -17.27
N ALA A 409 -19.16 1.80 -17.10
CA ALA A 409 -18.22 0.75 -17.44
C ALA A 409 -18.59 -0.57 -16.74
N TRP A 410 -18.80 -0.54 -15.42
CA TRP A 410 -19.14 -1.75 -14.65
C TRP A 410 -20.50 -2.31 -15.04
N LYS A 411 -21.52 -1.48 -15.25
CA LYS A 411 -22.84 -1.93 -15.72
C LYS A 411 -22.76 -2.65 -17.06
N GLN A 412 -22.00 -2.11 -18.00
CA GLN A 412 -21.82 -2.74 -19.31
C GLN A 412 -21.01 -4.03 -19.22
N MET A 413 -20.01 -4.11 -18.33
CA MET A 413 -19.27 -5.35 -18.05
C MET A 413 -20.21 -6.42 -17.47
N GLN A 414 -21.08 -6.07 -16.53
CA GLN A 414 -22.11 -6.99 -15.98
C GLN A 414 -23.06 -7.48 -17.07
N ALA A 415 -23.51 -6.59 -17.95
CA ALA A 415 -24.36 -6.96 -19.08
C ALA A 415 -23.63 -7.87 -20.08
N ALA A 416 -22.36 -7.58 -20.37
CA ALA A 416 -21.52 -8.43 -21.23
C ALA A 416 -21.28 -9.81 -20.62
N SER A 417 -21.04 -9.90 -19.31
CA SER A 417 -20.94 -11.15 -18.56
C SER A 417 -22.19 -11.99 -18.68
N SER A 418 -23.37 -11.42 -18.42
CA SER A 418 -24.65 -12.14 -18.50
C SER A 418 -24.98 -12.63 -19.91
N GLN A 419 -24.40 -12.01 -20.95
CA GLN A 419 -24.55 -12.38 -22.35
C GLN A 419 -23.44 -13.32 -22.85
N GLY A 420 -22.50 -13.75 -21.99
CA GLY A 420 -21.35 -14.59 -22.38
C GLY A 420 -20.40 -13.91 -23.38
N LYS A 421 -20.26 -12.57 -23.32
CA LYS A 421 -19.44 -11.78 -24.24
C LYS A 421 -18.07 -11.42 -23.70
N LEU A 422 -17.78 -11.75 -22.44
CA LEU A 422 -16.46 -11.56 -21.85
C LEU A 422 -15.54 -12.76 -22.17
N SER A 423 -14.24 -12.54 -22.19
CA SER A 423 -13.28 -13.65 -22.22
C SER A 423 -13.38 -14.50 -20.94
N ASP A 424 -12.98 -15.78 -21.03
CA ASP A 424 -13.00 -16.67 -19.86
C ASP A 424 -12.22 -16.12 -18.69
N GLY A 425 -11.07 -15.48 -18.94
CA GLY A 425 -10.26 -14.84 -17.93
C GLY A 425 -10.97 -13.68 -17.23
N MET A 426 -11.60 -12.78 -17.99
CA MET A 426 -12.41 -11.69 -17.42
C MET A 426 -13.61 -12.23 -16.67
N GLN A 427 -14.29 -13.26 -17.20
CA GLN A 427 -15.42 -13.90 -16.52
C GLN A 427 -14.99 -14.49 -15.17
N ALA A 428 -13.87 -15.19 -15.12
CA ALA A 428 -13.31 -15.76 -13.89
C ALA A 428 -12.88 -14.67 -12.90
N THR A 429 -12.14 -13.65 -13.35
CA THR A 429 -11.59 -12.61 -12.47
C THR A 429 -12.68 -11.72 -11.86
N TYR A 430 -13.69 -11.34 -12.65
CA TYR A 430 -14.67 -10.35 -12.19
C TYR A 430 -15.99 -10.94 -11.68
N PHE A 431 -16.37 -12.12 -12.13
CA PHE A 431 -17.74 -12.64 -11.90
C PHE A 431 -17.80 -14.04 -11.29
N GLN A 432 -16.65 -14.67 -11.05
CA GLN A 432 -16.63 -15.94 -10.32
C GLN A 432 -17.06 -15.73 -8.85
N ALA A 433 -18.03 -16.52 -8.40
CA ALA A 433 -18.48 -16.52 -7.01
C ALA A 433 -18.77 -17.97 -6.55
N PRO A 434 -18.17 -18.42 -5.42
CA PRO A 434 -17.16 -17.74 -4.64
C PRO A 434 -15.87 -17.52 -5.43
N ARG A 435 -15.10 -16.48 -5.06
CA ARG A 435 -13.77 -16.24 -5.62
C ARG A 435 -12.81 -17.34 -5.15
N PRO A 436 -11.71 -17.60 -5.87
CA PRO A 436 -10.66 -18.48 -5.38
C PRO A 436 -10.11 -17.99 -4.03
N VAL A 437 -9.80 -18.92 -3.12
CA VAL A 437 -9.09 -18.60 -1.87
C VAL A 437 -7.67 -18.14 -2.18
N TYR A 438 -7.05 -18.77 -3.15
CA TYR A 438 -5.69 -18.49 -3.59
C TYR A 438 -5.66 -18.19 -5.07
N GLU A 439 -4.89 -17.17 -5.43
CA GLU A 439 -4.63 -16.83 -6.82
C GLU A 439 -3.11 -16.74 -7.01
N LEU A 440 -2.62 -17.24 -8.13
CA LEU A 440 -1.23 -17.11 -8.55
C LEU A 440 -1.21 -16.63 -10.00
N TYR A 441 -0.41 -15.62 -10.29
CA TYR A 441 -0.26 -15.06 -11.63
C TYR A 441 1.20 -15.07 -12.05
N ASP A 442 1.45 -15.55 -13.27
CA ASP A 442 2.71 -15.40 -13.98
C ASP A 442 2.67 -14.06 -14.73
N LEU A 443 3.37 -13.06 -14.18
CA LEU A 443 3.29 -11.67 -14.64
C LEU A 443 4.05 -11.41 -15.95
N GLU A 444 4.88 -12.35 -16.39
CA GLU A 444 5.54 -12.30 -17.69
C GLU A 444 4.60 -12.83 -18.80
N ALA A 445 3.98 -13.98 -18.55
CA ALA A 445 3.06 -14.61 -19.49
C ALA A 445 1.68 -13.91 -19.52
N ASP A 446 1.21 -13.44 -18.36
CA ASP A 446 -0.09 -12.79 -18.17
C ASP A 446 0.02 -11.47 -17.36
N PRO A 447 0.55 -10.40 -17.95
CA PRO A 447 0.65 -9.10 -17.27
C PRO A 447 -0.72 -8.45 -17.01
N ALA A 448 -1.81 -9.02 -17.53
CA ALA A 448 -3.19 -8.56 -17.29
C ALA A 448 -3.82 -9.22 -16.06
N GLU A 449 -3.19 -10.25 -15.48
CA GLU A 449 -3.64 -10.99 -14.29
C GLU A 449 -5.06 -11.55 -14.44
N LEU A 450 -5.33 -12.20 -15.57
CA LEU A 450 -6.64 -12.80 -15.91
C LEU A 450 -6.63 -14.34 -15.85
N THR A 451 -5.46 -14.96 -15.68
CA THR A 451 -5.31 -16.42 -15.69
C THR A 451 -4.72 -16.88 -14.36
N ASN A 452 -5.59 -17.28 -13.44
CA ASN A 452 -5.15 -17.87 -12.17
C ASN A 452 -4.50 -19.25 -12.42
N VAL A 453 -3.23 -19.40 -12.06
CA VAL A 453 -2.44 -20.63 -12.19
C VAL A 453 -2.14 -21.30 -10.85
N SER A 454 -2.79 -20.87 -9.76
CA SER A 454 -2.65 -21.47 -8.43
C SER A 454 -3.03 -22.96 -8.46
N GLY A 455 -2.25 -23.77 -7.75
CA GLY A 455 -2.44 -25.23 -7.66
C GLY A 455 -1.89 -26.02 -8.82
N LYS A 456 -1.25 -25.39 -9.82
CA LYS A 456 -0.56 -26.12 -10.89
C LYS A 456 0.71 -26.80 -10.35
N PRO A 457 0.90 -28.13 -10.57
CA PRO A 457 2.04 -28.87 -10.02
C PRO A 457 3.41 -28.29 -10.41
N GLU A 458 3.54 -27.78 -11.64
CA GLU A 458 4.77 -27.19 -12.15
C GLU A 458 5.14 -25.87 -11.46
N LEU A 459 4.19 -25.19 -10.82
CA LEU A 459 4.38 -23.93 -10.08
C LEU A 459 4.34 -24.10 -8.57
N ALA A 460 4.20 -25.33 -8.06
CA ALA A 460 4.07 -25.60 -6.62
C ALA A 460 5.24 -25.05 -5.79
N ALA A 461 6.46 -25.07 -6.31
CA ALA A 461 7.62 -24.51 -5.62
C ALA A 461 7.54 -22.98 -5.50
N VAL A 462 7.14 -22.29 -6.57
CA VAL A 462 6.95 -20.83 -6.59
C VAL A 462 5.81 -20.43 -5.65
N GLU A 463 4.68 -21.11 -5.73
CA GLU A 463 3.53 -20.85 -4.88
C GLU A 463 3.87 -21.03 -3.39
N ARG A 464 4.61 -22.11 -3.05
CA ARG A 464 5.08 -22.36 -1.68
C ARG A 464 6.01 -21.25 -1.17
N GLU A 465 6.97 -20.81 -1.99
CA GLU A 465 7.88 -19.72 -1.64
C GLU A 465 7.10 -18.43 -1.32
N LEU A 466 6.15 -18.05 -2.19
CA LEU A 466 5.37 -16.84 -2.00
C LEU A 466 4.42 -16.94 -0.80
N ARG A 467 3.80 -18.10 -0.56
CA ARG A 467 2.99 -18.34 0.65
C ARG A 467 3.80 -18.20 1.92
N LEU A 468 5.03 -18.75 1.96
CA LEU A 468 5.92 -18.61 3.12
C LEU A 468 6.30 -17.16 3.35
N ALA A 469 6.69 -16.42 2.30
CA ALA A 469 7.04 -15.01 2.41
C ALA A 469 5.85 -14.17 2.91
N LEU A 470 4.63 -14.45 2.43
CA LEU A 470 3.42 -13.79 2.91
C LEU A 470 3.12 -14.13 4.36
N THR A 471 3.22 -15.39 4.74
CA THR A 471 3.03 -15.86 6.12
C THR A 471 4.00 -15.16 7.07
N GLU A 472 5.27 -15.10 6.73
CA GLU A 472 6.30 -14.40 7.51
C GLU A 472 5.94 -12.92 7.70
N LYS A 473 5.59 -12.21 6.63
CA LYS A 473 5.18 -10.80 6.69
C LYS A 473 3.97 -10.61 7.61
N MET A 474 2.92 -11.43 7.44
CA MET A 474 1.71 -11.36 8.27
C MET A 474 2.04 -11.60 9.76
N MET A 475 2.93 -12.52 10.07
CA MET A 475 3.37 -12.77 11.46
C MET A 475 4.17 -11.60 12.03
N LEU A 476 5.10 -11.04 11.27
CA LEU A 476 5.94 -9.92 11.71
C LEU A 476 5.13 -8.63 11.91
N ASP A 477 4.08 -8.44 11.14
CA ASP A 477 3.18 -7.28 11.25
C ASP A 477 2.07 -7.47 12.29
N PHE A 478 2.00 -8.64 12.94
CA PHE A 478 0.90 -9.00 13.85
C PHE A 478 -0.46 -8.90 13.17
N ASP A 479 -0.56 -9.40 11.93
CA ASP A 479 -1.80 -9.38 11.16
C ASP A 479 -2.88 -10.19 11.88
N TYR A 480 -4.08 -9.61 11.98
CA TYR A 480 -5.23 -10.22 12.64
C TYR A 480 -5.97 -11.26 11.78
N LEU A 481 -5.61 -11.40 10.50
CA LEU A 481 -6.22 -12.37 9.61
C LEU A 481 -5.60 -13.77 9.78
N PRO A 482 -6.36 -14.84 9.49
CA PRO A 482 -5.81 -16.19 9.47
C PRO A 482 -4.66 -16.29 8.47
N LEU A 483 -3.60 -17.01 8.82
CA LEU A 483 -2.49 -17.28 7.91
C LEU A 483 -2.95 -18.18 6.76
N PRO A 484 -2.36 -18.02 5.55
CA PRO A 484 -2.62 -18.95 4.44
C PRO A 484 -2.23 -20.37 4.82
N ALA A 485 -3.11 -21.35 4.55
CA ALA A 485 -2.81 -22.75 4.84
C ALA A 485 -1.66 -23.24 3.96
N MET A 486 -0.71 -23.95 4.56
CA MET A 486 0.32 -24.69 3.83
C MET A 486 -0.26 -26.00 3.27
N GLU A 487 0.30 -26.51 2.18
CA GLU A 487 -0.22 -27.72 1.51
C GLU A 487 -0.36 -28.94 2.43
N GLU A 488 0.58 -29.13 3.36
CA GLU A 488 0.55 -30.21 4.34
C GLU A 488 -0.62 -30.08 5.33
N GLU A 489 -0.98 -28.87 5.72
CA GLU A 489 -2.15 -28.59 6.55
C GLU A 489 -3.46 -28.76 5.75
N ALA A 490 -3.46 -28.37 4.48
CA ALA A 490 -4.62 -28.54 3.61
C ALA A 490 -4.91 -30.01 3.34
N ALA A 491 -3.87 -30.81 3.10
CA ALA A 491 -3.99 -32.27 2.91
C ALA A 491 -4.48 -33.00 4.17
N ASN A 492 -4.16 -32.47 5.36
CA ASN A 492 -4.56 -33.04 6.64
C ASN A 492 -5.88 -32.48 7.19
N ARG A 493 -6.47 -31.47 6.54
CA ARG A 493 -7.78 -30.95 6.96
C ARG A 493 -8.86 -31.98 6.66
N PRO A 494 -9.70 -32.35 7.65
CA PRO A 494 -10.85 -33.20 7.40
C PRO A 494 -11.74 -32.58 6.30
N THR A 495 -12.09 -33.34 5.30
CA THR A 495 -13.12 -32.90 4.34
C THR A 495 -14.43 -32.60 5.08
N ALA A 496 -15.32 -31.80 4.45
CA ALA A 496 -16.63 -31.53 5.03
C ALA A 496 -17.36 -32.83 5.40
N GLY A 497 -17.24 -33.87 4.57
CA GLY A 497 -17.79 -35.20 4.86
C GLY A 497 -17.12 -35.88 6.07
N GLN A 498 -15.81 -35.77 6.22
CA GLN A 498 -15.10 -36.29 7.40
C GLN A 498 -15.44 -35.52 8.67
N THR A 499 -15.58 -34.18 8.56
CA THR A 499 -16.00 -33.34 9.69
C THR A 499 -17.41 -33.71 10.14
N ASN A 500 -18.33 -33.90 9.21
CA ASN A 500 -19.69 -34.33 9.52
C ASN A 500 -19.74 -35.75 10.08
N ALA A 501 -18.96 -36.67 9.52
CA ALA A 501 -18.84 -38.03 10.08
C ALA A 501 -18.29 -38.04 11.51
N ASN A 502 -17.33 -37.16 11.82
CA ASN A 502 -16.81 -36.99 13.18
C ASN A 502 -17.87 -36.41 14.13
N ARG A 503 -18.61 -35.39 13.69
CA ARG A 503 -19.73 -34.79 14.44
C ARG A 503 -20.84 -35.80 14.68
N ASN A 504 -21.20 -36.56 13.67
CA ASN A 504 -22.23 -37.62 13.82
C ASN A 504 -21.80 -38.70 14.83
N ARG A 505 -20.53 -39.09 14.80
CA ARG A 505 -19.98 -40.00 15.83
C ARG A 505 -19.98 -39.37 17.22
N GLN A 506 -19.71 -38.10 17.34
CA GLN A 506 -19.78 -37.38 18.60
C GLN A 506 -21.22 -37.24 19.10
N PHE A 507 -22.17 -36.95 18.20
CA PHE A 507 -23.59 -36.95 18.51
C PHE A 507 -24.03 -38.27 19.07
N ALA A 508 -23.81 -39.37 18.36
CA ALA A 508 -24.18 -40.74 18.81
C ALA A 508 -23.51 -41.16 20.12
N ARG A 509 -22.34 -40.59 20.47
CA ARG A 509 -21.70 -40.83 21.76
C ARG A 509 -22.33 -40.03 22.89
N LEU A 510 -22.84 -38.86 22.61
CA LEU A 510 -23.49 -37.97 23.56
C LEU A 510 -24.96 -38.38 23.81
N ASP A 511 -25.64 -38.86 22.80
CA ASP A 511 -27.00 -39.42 22.85
C ASP A 511 -26.96 -40.75 23.65
N THR A 512 -27.07 -40.63 24.96
CA THR A 512 -26.91 -41.77 25.89
C THR A 512 -28.16 -42.60 26.06
N ASP A 513 -29.33 -42.02 25.84
CA ASP A 513 -30.62 -42.68 25.90
C ASP A 513 -31.15 -43.13 24.51
N GLN A 514 -30.42 -42.79 23.44
CA GLN A 514 -30.68 -43.18 22.06
C GLN A 514 -32.01 -42.67 21.48
N ASP A 515 -32.50 -41.55 21.97
CA ASP A 515 -33.69 -40.89 21.49
C ASP A 515 -33.51 -40.07 20.21
N LYS A 516 -32.26 -39.97 19.70
CA LYS A 516 -31.79 -39.20 18.52
C LYS A 516 -31.88 -37.68 18.69
N GLN A 517 -31.88 -37.23 19.92
CA GLN A 517 -31.79 -35.84 20.32
C GLN A 517 -30.74 -35.71 21.43
N LEU A 518 -30.21 -34.51 21.64
CA LEU A 518 -29.34 -34.26 22.78
C LEU A 518 -30.03 -33.28 23.73
N SER A 519 -30.31 -33.77 24.92
CA SER A 519 -30.70 -32.90 26.02
C SER A 519 -29.58 -31.95 26.44
N PRO A 520 -29.86 -30.83 27.13
CA PRO A 520 -28.84 -29.96 27.71
C PRO A 520 -27.83 -30.70 28.60
N LYS A 521 -28.27 -31.75 29.27
CA LYS A 521 -27.43 -32.60 30.14
C LYS A 521 -26.44 -33.42 29.31
N GLU A 522 -26.89 -34.06 28.26
CA GLU A 522 -26.05 -34.89 27.39
C GLU A 522 -25.06 -34.03 26.60
N PHE A 523 -25.54 -32.91 26.03
CA PHE A 523 -24.66 -31.94 25.36
C PHE A 523 -23.63 -31.35 26.33
N GLY A 524 -24.02 -31.12 27.59
CA GLY A 524 -23.15 -30.59 28.64
C GLY A 524 -22.12 -31.58 29.18
N ALA A 525 -22.23 -32.85 28.85
CA ALA A 525 -21.33 -33.88 29.37
C ALA A 525 -19.85 -33.59 28.98
N GLY A 526 -19.02 -33.38 29.99
CA GLY A 526 -17.59 -33.07 29.83
C GLY A 526 -17.29 -31.63 29.40
N ARG A 527 -18.25 -30.70 29.46
CA ARG A 527 -18.07 -29.27 29.19
C ARG A 527 -18.21 -28.43 30.45
N GLN A 528 -17.60 -27.24 30.47
CA GLN A 528 -17.86 -26.24 31.51
C GLN A 528 -19.34 -25.79 31.42
N PRO A 529 -20.07 -25.70 32.57
CA PRO A 529 -21.53 -25.42 32.53
C PRO A 529 -21.92 -24.16 31.76
N ALA A 530 -21.21 -23.05 31.95
CA ALA A 530 -21.50 -21.80 31.28
C ALA A 530 -21.30 -21.87 29.75
N ASP A 531 -20.29 -22.61 29.29
CA ASP A 531 -20.03 -22.83 27.87
C ASP A 531 -21.06 -23.80 27.28
N ALA A 532 -21.43 -24.83 28.01
CA ALA A 532 -22.43 -25.80 27.59
C ALA A 532 -23.79 -25.10 27.33
N GLU A 533 -24.27 -24.30 28.28
CA GLU A 533 -25.52 -23.55 28.14
C GLU A 533 -25.52 -22.58 26.96
N LYS A 534 -24.42 -21.80 26.84
CA LYS A 534 -24.25 -20.84 25.71
C LYS A 534 -24.27 -21.55 24.37
N TRP A 535 -23.48 -22.61 24.23
CA TRP A 535 -23.38 -23.33 22.95
C TRP A 535 -24.60 -24.19 22.64
N PHE A 536 -25.33 -24.64 23.61
CA PHE A 536 -26.61 -25.32 23.42
C PHE A 536 -27.64 -24.37 22.84
N LYS A 537 -27.86 -23.22 23.49
CA LYS A 537 -28.81 -22.18 23.02
C LYS A 537 -28.51 -21.65 21.61
N LEU A 538 -27.24 -21.62 21.21
CA LEU A 538 -26.85 -21.20 19.87
C LEU A 538 -27.17 -22.24 18.79
N ARG A 539 -27.32 -23.50 19.17
CA ARG A 539 -27.60 -24.62 18.26
C ARG A 539 -29.05 -25.03 18.24
N ASP A 540 -29.76 -24.87 19.30
CA ASP A 540 -31.19 -25.05 19.43
C ASP A 540 -31.90 -23.93 18.63
N VAL A 541 -32.07 -24.20 17.31
CA VAL A 541 -32.55 -23.19 16.36
C VAL A 541 -34.07 -23.07 16.39
N ASP A 542 -34.76 -24.17 16.68
CA ASP A 542 -36.23 -24.20 16.78
C ASP A 542 -36.75 -23.92 18.19
N GLY A 543 -35.84 -23.92 19.20
CA GLY A 543 -36.14 -23.55 20.58
C GLY A 543 -36.94 -24.63 21.33
N ASP A 544 -36.86 -25.89 20.89
CA ASP A 544 -37.58 -27.01 21.53
C ASP A 544 -36.92 -27.54 22.79
N GLY A 545 -35.70 -27.06 23.09
CA GLY A 545 -34.91 -27.45 24.27
C GLY A 545 -34.15 -28.76 24.10
N GLN A 546 -34.05 -29.30 22.92
CA GLN A 546 -33.28 -30.46 22.51
C GLN A 546 -32.39 -30.07 21.31
N LEU A 547 -31.35 -30.83 20.99
CA LEU A 547 -30.60 -30.67 19.78
C LEU A 547 -30.80 -31.89 18.88
N SER A 548 -31.43 -31.71 17.77
CA SER A 548 -31.49 -32.70 16.70
C SER A 548 -30.10 -32.93 16.08
N GLN A 549 -29.94 -34.03 15.37
CA GLN A 549 -28.68 -34.30 14.63
C GLN A 549 -28.35 -33.21 13.61
N ASP A 550 -29.37 -32.61 12.96
CA ASP A 550 -29.19 -31.54 11.98
C ASP A 550 -28.75 -30.22 12.63
N GLU A 551 -29.18 -29.92 13.83
CA GLU A 551 -28.73 -28.76 14.61
C GLU A 551 -27.33 -28.95 15.18
N PHE A 552 -26.98 -30.15 15.60
CA PHE A 552 -25.63 -30.49 16.08
C PHE A 552 -24.64 -30.58 14.93
N THR A 553 -25.05 -31.10 13.77
CA THR A 553 -24.24 -31.25 12.55
C THR A 553 -24.94 -30.56 11.38
N PRO A 554 -25.00 -29.22 11.34
CA PRO A 554 -25.70 -28.54 10.27
C PRO A 554 -25.10 -28.94 8.92
N ASN A 555 -25.92 -29.50 8.07
CA ASN A 555 -25.58 -29.69 6.67
C ASN A 555 -25.30 -28.32 6.03
N ALA A 556 -24.41 -28.27 5.02
CA ALA A 556 -24.15 -27.03 4.28
C ALA A 556 -25.50 -26.40 3.89
N PRO A 557 -25.66 -25.06 3.98
CA PRO A 557 -26.95 -24.42 3.83
C PRO A 557 -27.64 -24.87 2.54
N SER A 558 -28.79 -25.50 2.68
CA SER A 558 -29.72 -25.69 1.56
C SER A 558 -30.00 -24.31 0.98
N PRO A 559 -30.03 -24.13 -0.35
CA PRO A 559 -30.42 -22.86 -0.93
C PRO A 559 -31.82 -22.51 -0.40
N ARG A 560 -31.88 -21.39 0.33
CA ARG A 560 -33.16 -20.89 0.84
C ARG A 560 -34.12 -20.69 -0.35
N THR A 561 -35.14 -21.51 -0.46
CA THR A 561 -36.26 -21.24 -1.36
C THR A 561 -36.83 -19.89 -0.93
N PRO A 562 -37.03 -18.92 -1.85
CA PRO A 562 -37.66 -17.66 -1.49
C PRO A 562 -39.08 -17.94 -0.98
N GLN A 563 -39.39 -17.53 0.24
CA GLN A 563 -40.79 -17.52 0.69
C GLN A 563 -41.54 -16.49 -0.15
N PRO A 564 -42.73 -16.83 -0.68
CA PRO A 564 -43.57 -15.85 -1.37
C PRO A 564 -43.99 -14.76 -0.38
N LYS A 565 -43.97 -13.50 -0.87
CA LYS A 565 -44.42 -12.31 -0.15
C LYS A 565 -45.87 -12.36 0.22
#